data_476e30f38cb7f747a4eca6503a99d72b
#
_entry.id   476e30f38cb7f747a4eca6503a99d72b
#
_cell.length_a   1.000
_cell.length_b   1.000
_cell.length_c   1.000
_cell.angle_alpha   90.00
_cell.angle_beta   90.00
_cell.angle_gamma   90.00
#
_symmetry.space_group_name_H-M   'P 1'
#
loop_
_entity.id
_entity.type
_entity.pdbx_description
1 polymer ?
#
loop_
_entity_poly.entity_id
_entity_poly.type
_entity_poly.pdbx_seq_one_letter_code
_entity_poly.pdbx_strand_id
1 'polypeptide(L)'
;LRWPVKAEPGMTVMRQRLTAPPPEDHTRMRAHPGREWLVVLSGTAVLALGNRRFRVETNQAAEFPTMLPHAIGAEGGPCEILGIFDRDARRGHRRDEDDTRASA
;
A
#
# COMPACT_ATOMS: atom_id res chain seq x y z
N LEU A 1 -13.12 3.39 0.71
CA LEU A 1 -13.95 2.20 0.56
C LEU A 1 -13.08 0.96 0.39
N ARG A 2 -13.37 -0.07 1.17
CA ARG A 2 -12.60 -1.29 1.18
C ARG A 2 -13.50 -2.50 1.21
N TRP A 3 -13.09 -3.53 0.48
CA TRP A 3 -13.77 -4.81 0.53
C TRP A 3 -12.73 -5.87 0.85
N PRO A 4 -12.69 -6.35 2.09
CA PRO A 4 -11.81 -7.47 2.37
C PRO A 4 -12.36 -8.71 1.71
N VAL A 5 -11.53 -9.33 0.89
CA VAL A 5 -11.87 -10.60 0.25
C VAL A 5 -10.79 -11.58 0.65
N LYS A 6 -11.20 -12.71 1.19
CA LYS A 6 -10.24 -13.74 1.60
C LYS A 6 -10.02 -14.69 0.43
N ALA A 7 -8.86 -14.57 -0.20
CA ALA A 7 -8.50 -15.44 -1.30
C ALA A 7 -8.04 -16.80 -0.79
N GLU A 8 -7.35 -16.81 0.34
CA GLU A 8 -6.94 -18.05 1.02
C GLU A 8 -6.57 -17.71 2.45
N PRO A 9 -6.38 -18.70 3.32
CA PRO A 9 -6.03 -18.41 4.72
C PRO A 9 -4.78 -17.55 4.81
N GLY A 10 -4.88 -16.46 5.56
CA GLY A 10 -3.78 -15.53 5.74
C GLY A 10 -3.64 -14.46 4.69
N MET A 11 -4.44 -14.52 3.62
CA MET A 11 -4.40 -13.53 2.55
C MET A 11 -5.60 -12.59 2.63
N THR A 12 -5.39 -11.34 2.27
CA THR A 12 -6.47 -10.35 2.20
C THR A 12 -6.30 -9.54 0.93
N VAL A 13 -7.40 -9.34 0.23
CA VAL A 13 -7.43 -8.48 -0.95
C VAL A 13 -8.31 -7.28 -0.60
N MET A 14 -7.76 -6.07 -0.81
CA MET A 14 -8.45 -4.84 -0.46
C MET A 14 -8.34 -3.83 -1.58
N ARG A 15 -9.45 -3.12 -1.81
CA ARG A 15 -9.43 -1.97 -2.71
C ARG A 15 -9.36 -0.70 -1.88
N GLN A 16 -8.47 0.20 -2.27
CA GLN A 16 -8.27 1.46 -1.55
C GLN A 16 -8.23 2.62 -2.53
N ARG A 17 -8.72 3.76 -2.07
CA ARG A 17 -8.59 5.02 -2.78
C ARG A 17 -7.58 5.87 -2.03
N LEU A 18 -6.56 6.34 -2.75
CA LEU A 18 -5.51 7.17 -2.20
C LEU A 18 -5.65 8.57 -2.76
N THR A 19 -5.53 9.58 -1.91
CA THR A 19 -5.75 10.97 -2.32
C THR A 19 -4.54 11.87 -2.05
N ALA A 20 -3.56 11.40 -1.29
CA ALA A 20 -2.41 12.20 -0.90
C ALA A 20 -1.12 11.52 -1.32
N PRO A 21 -0.05 12.29 -1.57
CA PRO A 21 1.25 11.68 -1.84
C PRO A 21 1.79 10.98 -0.60
N PRO A 22 2.72 10.04 -0.78
CA PRO A 22 3.35 9.40 0.38
C PRO A 22 4.23 10.41 1.12
N PRO A 23 4.50 10.18 2.42
CA PRO A 23 5.39 11.06 3.15
C PRO A 23 6.78 11.05 2.54
N GLU A 24 7.47 12.19 2.62
CA GLU A 24 8.83 12.28 2.11
C GLU A 24 9.84 11.74 3.11
N ASP A 25 9.54 11.84 4.38
CA ASP A 25 10.43 11.40 5.44
C ASP A 25 10.21 9.92 5.72
N HIS A 26 11.22 9.10 5.42
CA HIS A 26 11.07 7.65 5.58
C HIS A 26 10.88 7.22 7.03
N THR A 27 11.19 8.09 8.02
CA THR A 27 10.92 7.74 9.41
C THR A 27 9.44 7.70 9.72
N ARG A 28 8.61 8.23 8.84
CA ARG A 28 7.15 8.20 8.98
C ARG A 28 6.52 7.07 8.20
N MET A 29 7.32 6.22 7.60
CA MET A 29 6.84 5.07 6.87
C MET A 29 6.75 3.87 7.78
N ARG A 30 5.98 2.88 7.34
CA ARG A 30 5.76 1.66 8.11
C ARG A 30 6.71 0.57 7.65
N ALA A 31 7.02 -0.32 8.56
CA ALA A 31 7.74 -1.55 8.24
C ALA A 31 7.16 -2.65 9.10
N HIS A 32 6.88 -3.80 8.50
CA HIS A 32 6.30 -4.92 9.21
C HIS A 32 6.61 -6.20 8.44
N PRO A 33 6.60 -7.36 9.12
CA PRO A 33 6.87 -8.61 8.41
C PRO A 33 5.85 -8.90 7.34
N GLY A 34 6.29 -9.56 6.27
CA GLY A 34 5.41 -10.02 5.23
C GLY A 34 5.75 -9.44 3.87
N ARG A 35 4.85 -9.66 2.94
CA ARG A 35 4.98 -9.15 1.59
C ARG A 35 3.66 -8.53 1.19
N GLU A 36 3.76 -7.56 0.30
CA GLU A 36 2.61 -6.85 -0.21
C GLU A 36 2.69 -6.78 -1.72
N TRP A 37 1.55 -6.87 -2.36
CA TRP A 37 1.42 -6.79 -3.80
C TRP A 37 0.26 -5.85 -4.10
N LEU A 38 0.41 -5.03 -5.13
CA LEU A 38 -0.67 -4.11 -5.50
C LEU A 38 -0.73 -3.95 -7.00
N VAL A 39 -1.91 -3.56 -7.49
CA VAL A 39 -2.10 -3.14 -8.87
C VAL A 39 -2.88 -1.83 -8.85
N VAL A 40 -2.51 -0.91 -9.75
CA VAL A 40 -3.18 0.37 -9.86
C VAL A 40 -4.34 0.23 -10.83
N LEU A 41 -5.54 0.51 -10.33
CA LEU A 41 -6.76 0.39 -11.11
C LEU A 41 -7.06 1.67 -11.87
N SER A 42 -6.75 2.83 -11.28
CA SER A 42 -6.94 4.13 -11.95
C SER A 42 -6.00 5.13 -11.32
N GLY A 43 -5.58 6.12 -12.09
CA GLY A 43 -4.67 7.15 -11.62
C GLY A 43 -3.25 6.66 -11.59
N THR A 44 -2.41 7.38 -10.83
CA THR A 44 -0.99 7.06 -10.69
C THR A 44 -0.66 6.98 -9.21
N ALA A 45 -0.04 5.87 -8.80
CA ALA A 45 0.42 5.68 -7.44
C ALA A 45 1.92 5.93 -7.37
N VAL A 46 2.39 6.34 -6.19
CA VAL A 46 3.81 6.44 -5.89
C VAL A 46 4.09 5.52 -4.72
N LEU A 47 4.97 4.56 -4.93
CA LEU A 47 5.42 3.63 -3.90
C LEU A 47 6.77 4.12 -3.41
N ALA A 48 6.84 4.47 -2.12
CA ALA A 48 8.09 4.85 -1.48
C ALA A 48 8.62 3.64 -0.72
N LEU A 49 9.86 3.26 -1.01
CA LEU A 49 10.55 2.14 -0.35
C LEU A 49 11.89 2.65 0.14
N GLY A 50 11.99 2.84 1.46
CA GLY A 50 13.18 3.47 2.01
C GLY A 50 13.33 4.86 1.42
N ASN A 51 14.47 5.13 0.81
CA ASN A 51 14.71 6.43 0.18
C ASN A 51 14.50 6.40 -1.34
N ARG A 52 13.85 5.38 -1.85
CA ARG A 52 13.57 5.25 -3.29
C ARG A 52 12.07 5.41 -3.53
N ARG A 53 11.72 5.94 -4.71
CA ARG A 53 10.34 6.13 -5.10
C ARG A 53 10.11 5.54 -6.47
N PHE A 54 8.95 4.88 -6.61
CA PHE A 54 8.56 4.23 -7.85
C PHE A 54 7.18 4.70 -8.24
N ARG A 55 7.04 5.16 -9.47
CA ARG A 55 5.73 5.50 -10.01
C ARG A 55 5.10 4.23 -10.57
N VAL A 56 3.87 3.95 -10.15
CA VAL A 56 3.13 2.79 -10.62
C VAL A 56 1.89 3.32 -11.33
N GLU A 57 1.84 3.10 -12.62
CA GLU A 57 0.77 3.64 -13.45
C GLU A 57 -0.42 2.70 -13.50
N THR A 58 -1.53 3.19 -14.05
CA THR A 58 -2.72 2.38 -14.22
C THR A 58 -2.39 1.08 -14.94
N ASN A 59 -2.90 -0.04 -14.40
CA ASN A 59 -2.69 -1.40 -14.91
C ASN A 59 -1.29 -1.94 -14.68
N GLN A 60 -0.45 -1.22 -13.97
CA GLN A 60 0.84 -1.76 -13.53
C GLN A 60 0.71 -2.30 -12.12
N ALA A 61 1.59 -3.22 -11.77
CA ALA A 61 1.62 -3.85 -10.47
C ALA A 61 2.99 -3.72 -9.84
N ALA A 62 3.03 -3.80 -8.51
CA ALA A 62 4.27 -3.81 -7.76
C ALA A 62 4.18 -4.88 -6.68
N GLU A 63 5.30 -5.48 -6.37
CA GLU A 63 5.43 -6.43 -5.27
C GLU A 63 6.68 -6.05 -4.48
N PHE A 64 6.57 -6.05 -3.16
CA PHE A 64 7.70 -5.62 -2.33
C PHE A 64 7.64 -6.27 -0.96
N PRO A 65 8.81 -6.46 -0.33
CA PRO A 65 8.86 -6.93 1.05
C PRO A 65 8.50 -5.79 1.99
N THR A 66 7.66 -6.07 2.97
CA THR A 66 7.15 -5.03 3.86
C THR A 66 8.09 -4.73 5.02
N MET A 67 9.20 -5.45 5.13
CA MET A 67 10.20 -5.13 6.15
C MET A 67 10.96 -3.84 5.85
N LEU A 68 11.00 -3.42 4.60
CA LEU A 68 11.56 -2.12 4.27
C LEU A 68 10.54 -1.04 4.64
N PRO A 69 10.99 0.10 5.18
CA PRO A 69 10.06 1.21 5.39
C PRO A 69 9.37 1.57 4.09
N HIS A 70 8.05 1.64 4.12
CA HIS A 70 7.30 1.83 2.88
C HIS A 70 6.06 2.66 3.12
N ALA A 71 5.59 3.28 2.07
CA ALA A 71 4.34 4.01 2.04
C ALA A 71 3.86 4.07 0.59
N ILE A 72 2.57 4.22 0.41
CA ILE A 72 2.03 4.39 -0.94
C ILE A 72 1.06 5.56 -0.92
N GLY A 73 1.07 6.32 -2.01
CA GLY A 73 0.21 7.47 -2.14
C GLY A 73 -0.13 7.71 -3.59
N ALA A 74 -0.80 8.84 -3.83
CA ALA A 74 -1.25 9.23 -5.15
C ALA A 74 -0.42 10.39 -5.68
N GLU A 75 -0.32 10.50 -7.00
CA GLU A 75 0.34 11.61 -7.66
C GLU A 75 -0.58 12.17 -8.72
N GLY A 76 -0.78 13.50 -8.68
CA GLY A 76 -1.55 14.16 -9.73
C GLY A 76 -3.04 14.00 -9.60
N GLY A 77 -3.53 13.57 -8.45
CA GLY A 77 -4.94 13.36 -8.21
C GLY A 77 -5.20 12.00 -7.57
N PRO A 78 -6.46 11.68 -7.28
CA PRO A 78 -6.77 10.41 -6.63
C PRO A 78 -6.37 9.22 -7.49
N CYS A 79 -5.98 8.14 -6.84
CA CYS A 79 -5.77 6.87 -7.51
C CYS A 79 -6.45 5.76 -6.74
N GLU A 80 -6.76 4.68 -7.45
CA GLU A 80 -7.35 3.50 -6.84
C GLU A 80 -6.43 2.32 -7.05
N ILE A 81 -6.22 1.57 -5.98
CA ILE A 81 -5.36 0.40 -6.02
C ILE A 81 -6.10 -0.81 -5.48
N LEU A 82 -5.66 -1.97 -5.91
CA LEU A 82 -6.05 -3.24 -5.34
C LEU A 82 -4.82 -3.83 -4.70
N GLY A 83 -4.87 -4.04 -3.38
CA GLY A 83 -3.72 -4.56 -2.65
C GLY A 83 -3.98 -5.98 -2.18
N ILE A 84 -2.93 -6.77 -2.14
CA ILE A 84 -2.96 -8.13 -1.61
C ILE A 84 -1.90 -8.22 -0.54
N PHE A 85 -2.32 -8.67 0.64
CA PHE A 85 -1.46 -8.72 1.82
C PHE A 85 -1.45 -10.14 2.35
N ASP A 86 -0.29 -10.60 2.80
CA ASP A 86 -0.26 -11.81 3.57
C ASP A 86 -0.69 -11.49 5.02
N ARG A 87 -0.69 -12.50 5.88
CA ARG A 87 -1.22 -12.34 7.23
C ARG A 87 -0.50 -11.25 8.00
N ASP A 88 0.82 -11.23 7.93
CA ASP A 88 1.60 -10.29 8.72
C ASP A 88 1.46 -8.87 8.20
N ALA A 89 1.48 -8.72 6.88
CA ALA A 89 1.28 -7.41 6.26
C ALA A 89 -0.11 -6.87 6.59
N ARG A 90 -1.12 -7.73 6.61
CA ARG A 90 -2.48 -7.30 6.95
C ARG A 90 -2.55 -6.75 8.38
N ARG A 91 -1.85 -7.35 9.32
CA ARG A 91 -1.84 -6.84 10.69
C ARG A 91 -1.22 -5.46 10.76
N GLY A 92 -0.13 -5.24 10.05
CA GLY A 92 0.48 -3.93 9.98
C GLY A 92 -0.46 -2.90 9.40
N HIS A 93 -1.15 -3.25 8.33
CA HIS A 93 -2.12 -2.35 7.71
C HIS A 93 -3.28 -2.01 8.64
N ARG A 94 -3.74 -2.97 9.42
CA ARG A 94 -4.81 -2.69 10.37
C ARG A 94 -4.39 -1.63 11.37
N ARG A 95 -3.17 -1.73 11.89
CA ARG A 95 -2.69 -0.73 12.83
C ARG A 95 -2.56 0.63 12.17
N ASP A 96 -2.10 0.67 10.95
CA ASP A 96 -1.99 1.93 10.22
C ASP A 96 -3.35 2.59 10.07
N GLU A 97 -4.35 1.82 9.73
CA GLU A 97 -5.70 2.35 9.57
C GLU A 97 -6.27 2.87 10.87
N ASP A 98 -6.03 2.16 11.96
CA ASP A 98 -6.53 2.56 13.25
C ASP A 98 -5.85 3.82 13.75
N ASP A 99 -4.55 3.92 13.52
CA ASP A 99 -3.77 5.00 14.10
C ASP A 99 -3.86 6.30 13.31
N THR A 100 -3.66 6.22 12.02
CA THR A 100 -3.40 7.43 11.25
C THR A 100 -4.12 7.48 9.93
N ARG A 101 -4.75 6.43 9.50
CA ARG A 101 -5.25 6.26 8.15
C ARG A 101 -4.15 6.39 7.12
N ALA A 102 -2.95 6.12 7.51
CA ALA A 102 -1.83 6.14 6.61
C ALA A 102 -2.05 5.12 5.50
N SER A 103 -1.38 5.34 4.39
CA SER A 103 -1.42 4.40 3.29
C SER A 103 -0.75 3.09 3.70
N ALA A 104 -0.93 2.11 2.89
CA ALA A 104 -0.50 0.72 3.08
C ALA A 104 0.89 0.51 3.65
#